data_7e4f4e6a8c49855ac604c81545eca24c
#
_entry.id   7e4f4e6a8c49855ac604c81545eca24c
#
_cell.length_a   1.000
_cell.length_b   1.000
_cell.length_c   1.000
_cell.angle_alpha   90.00
_cell.angle_beta   90.00
_cell.angle_gamma   90.00
#
_symmetry.space_group_name_H-M   'P 1'
#
loop_
_entity.id
_entity.type
_entity.pdbx_description
1 polymer ?
#
loop_
_entity_poly.entity_id
_entity_poly.type
_entity_poly.pdbx_seq_one_letter_code
_entity_poly.pdbx_strand_id
1 'polypeptide(L)'
;MAQRKIRVRGVYRSGSHLPIWEVMQQAGIWRKAGLDLVSFEYCAMPPDAERALFKGEIDFISGDHLTPYGLVAQGKPIVSIASPVNGQNASIASKEPIKSLHDLRGKRITDTPMEGRDGGFHHPRGNHMMYLIRAGMSIDDVHWVEYESSDAQFDALKAGNADARFISGTGERYKELGFHILPLGPLPMINGPTLTTSYTVLEKKKGLGERLVKALVMGIHFAKTQRQKTEKILENLNKKTGDDFQYNRLERMPKKPYPDPQGIINAYELGCIKSPGAKEVNPLALWDLHYLRALDNSGFIDKLYKRSH
;
A
#
# COMPACT_ATOMS: atom_id res chain seq x y z
N MET A 1 -36.83 -8.38 5.98
CA MET A 1 -36.62 -7.07 5.33
C MET A 1 -35.22 -7.00 4.73
N ALA A 2 -35.06 -6.65 3.45
CA ALA A 2 -33.74 -6.47 2.84
C ALA A 2 -33.06 -5.26 3.50
N GLN A 3 -31.89 -5.48 4.10
CA GLN A 3 -31.13 -4.42 4.76
C GLN A 3 -30.74 -3.36 3.73
N ARG A 4 -31.11 -2.08 3.98
CA ARG A 4 -30.79 -0.95 3.10
C ARG A 4 -29.30 -0.88 2.84
N LYS A 5 -28.88 -0.86 1.57
CA LYS A 5 -27.47 -0.71 1.17
C LYS A 5 -26.97 0.69 1.51
N ILE A 6 -25.71 0.77 1.96
CA ILE A 6 -25.02 2.03 2.18
C ILE A 6 -24.33 2.41 0.87
N ARG A 7 -24.65 3.60 0.33
CA ARG A 7 -23.96 4.16 -0.84
C ARG A 7 -22.58 4.65 -0.41
N VAL A 8 -21.55 4.24 -1.14
CA VAL A 8 -20.16 4.59 -0.85
C VAL A 8 -19.44 5.13 -2.08
N ARG A 9 -18.55 6.09 -1.85
CA ARG A 9 -17.64 6.67 -2.82
C ARG A 9 -16.23 6.53 -2.29
N GLY A 10 -15.29 6.14 -3.13
CA GLY A 10 -13.90 5.99 -2.72
C GLY A 10 -12.94 6.50 -3.78
N VAL A 11 -11.69 6.61 -3.37
CA VAL A 11 -10.58 6.86 -4.29
C VAL A 11 -9.45 5.88 -4.01
N TYR A 12 -8.61 5.62 -5.03
CA TYR A 12 -7.38 4.85 -4.88
C TYR A 12 -6.18 5.70 -5.25
N ARG A 13 -5.09 5.49 -4.47
CA ARG A 13 -3.88 6.31 -4.54
C ARG A 13 -2.84 5.82 -5.54
N SER A 14 -2.98 4.59 -5.99
CA SER A 14 -2.05 3.96 -6.95
C SER A 14 -2.77 2.92 -7.79
N GLY A 15 -2.40 2.79 -9.06
CA GLY A 15 -2.90 1.72 -9.93
C GLY A 15 -2.69 0.33 -9.33
N SER A 16 -1.62 0.13 -8.56
CA SER A 16 -1.34 -1.13 -7.88
C SER A 16 -2.39 -1.56 -6.85
N HIS A 17 -3.30 -0.66 -6.46
CA HIS A 17 -4.42 -0.96 -5.57
C HIS A 17 -5.62 -1.56 -6.28
N LEU A 18 -5.78 -1.30 -7.59
CA LEU A 18 -6.94 -1.72 -8.39
C LEU A 18 -7.27 -3.22 -8.32
N PRO A 19 -6.30 -4.15 -8.35
CA PRO A 19 -6.58 -5.57 -8.45
C PRO A 19 -7.61 -6.10 -7.45
N ILE A 20 -7.45 -5.80 -6.17
CA ILE A 20 -8.39 -6.30 -5.14
C ILE A 20 -9.77 -5.66 -5.28
N TRP A 21 -9.83 -4.36 -5.60
CA TRP A 21 -11.10 -3.63 -5.73
C TRP A 21 -11.86 -4.06 -6.98
N GLU A 22 -11.15 -4.33 -8.08
CA GLU A 22 -11.75 -4.85 -9.32
C GLU A 22 -12.30 -6.26 -9.11
N VAL A 23 -11.57 -7.14 -8.41
CA VAL A 23 -12.08 -8.45 -7.99
C VAL A 23 -13.36 -8.30 -7.17
N MET A 24 -13.40 -7.40 -6.21
CA MET A 24 -14.59 -7.14 -5.40
C MET A 24 -15.77 -6.64 -6.24
N GLN A 25 -15.51 -5.81 -7.23
CA GLN A 25 -16.53 -5.26 -8.13
C GLN A 25 -17.10 -6.36 -9.02
N GLN A 26 -16.26 -7.10 -9.72
CA GLN A 26 -16.68 -8.13 -10.67
C GLN A 26 -17.33 -9.34 -9.99
N ALA A 27 -16.90 -9.68 -8.78
CA ALA A 27 -17.53 -10.74 -7.97
C ALA A 27 -18.81 -10.31 -7.23
N GLY A 28 -19.23 -9.04 -7.38
CA GLY A 28 -20.42 -8.50 -6.73
C GLY A 28 -20.34 -8.43 -5.20
N ILE A 29 -19.12 -8.33 -4.65
CA ILE A 29 -18.85 -8.42 -3.20
C ILE A 29 -19.37 -7.17 -2.49
N TRP A 30 -19.27 -6.00 -3.09
CA TRP A 30 -19.84 -4.77 -2.53
C TRP A 30 -21.29 -4.96 -2.14
N ARG A 31 -22.10 -5.46 -3.07
CA ARG A 31 -23.55 -5.69 -2.82
C ARG A 31 -23.80 -6.78 -1.79
N LYS A 32 -22.98 -7.85 -1.78
CA LYS A 32 -23.07 -8.94 -0.78
C LYS A 32 -22.72 -8.44 0.62
N ALA A 33 -21.83 -7.46 0.74
CA ALA A 33 -21.50 -6.81 2.02
C ALA A 33 -22.49 -5.71 2.43
N GLY A 34 -23.54 -5.45 1.63
CA GLY A 34 -24.54 -4.42 1.90
C GLY A 34 -24.09 -3.00 1.51
N LEU A 35 -23.13 -2.89 0.58
CA LEU A 35 -22.64 -1.64 0.04
C LEU A 35 -23.09 -1.45 -1.42
N ASP A 36 -23.23 -0.19 -1.81
CA ASP A 36 -23.45 0.24 -3.20
C ASP A 36 -22.32 1.21 -3.57
N LEU A 37 -21.30 0.71 -4.28
CA LEU A 37 -20.17 1.52 -4.73
C LEU A 37 -20.60 2.41 -5.89
N VAL A 38 -20.68 3.71 -5.62
CA VAL A 38 -21.16 4.73 -6.55
C VAL A 38 -20.03 5.21 -7.46
N SER A 39 -18.84 5.46 -6.88
CA SER A 39 -17.64 5.85 -7.61
C SER A 39 -16.40 5.32 -6.93
N PHE A 40 -15.38 5.02 -7.73
CA PHE A 40 -14.05 4.64 -7.27
C PHE A 40 -13.02 5.15 -8.28
N GLU A 41 -12.37 6.25 -7.96
CA GLU A 41 -11.59 7.04 -8.90
C GLU A 41 -10.13 7.15 -8.47
N TYR A 42 -9.25 7.39 -9.43
CA TYR A 42 -7.85 7.64 -9.15
C TYR A 42 -7.64 9.04 -8.57
N CYS A 43 -6.91 9.12 -7.47
CA CYS A 43 -6.50 10.37 -6.85
C CYS A 43 -5.05 10.24 -6.38
N ALA A 44 -4.10 10.72 -7.19
CA ALA A 44 -2.66 10.58 -6.90
C ALA A 44 -2.24 11.35 -5.65
N MET A 45 -2.88 12.49 -5.38
CA MET A 45 -2.46 13.43 -4.36
C MET A 45 -3.05 13.13 -2.99
N PRO A 46 -2.20 12.89 -1.93
CA PRO A 46 -2.72 12.72 -0.57
C PRO A 46 -3.59 13.88 -0.12
N PRO A 47 -3.16 15.16 -0.23
CA PRO A 47 -3.95 16.28 0.26
C PRO A 47 -5.31 16.40 -0.40
N ASP A 48 -5.45 16.01 -1.67
CA ASP A 48 -6.73 16.08 -2.36
C ASP A 48 -7.69 14.99 -1.91
N ALA A 49 -7.20 13.75 -1.76
CA ALA A 49 -7.98 12.65 -1.23
C ALA A 49 -8.43 12.92 0.21
N GLU A 50 -7.52 13.39 1.06
CA GLU A 50 -7.79 13.75 2.46
C GLU A 50 -8.82 14.89 2.56
N ARG A 51 -8.68 15.92 1.73
CA ARG A 51 -9.62 17.05 1.66
C ARG A 51 -11.02 16.58 1.24
N ALA A 52 -11.10 15.74 0.21
CA ALA A 52 -12.38 15.17 -0.26
C ALA A 52 -13.01 14.30 0.84
N LEU A 53 -12.22 13.54 1.60
CA LEU A 53 -12.69 12.74 2.73
C LEU A 53 -13.27 13.63 3.84
N PHE A 54 -12.58 14.69 4.23
CA PHE A 54 -13.03 15.60 5.29
C PHE A 54 -14.26 16.42 4.89
N LYS A 55 -14.42 16.75 3.61
CA LYS A 55 -15.64 17.37 3.08
C LYS A 55 -16.81 16.39 2.94
N GLY A 56 -16.57 15.07 3.06
CA GLY A 56 -17.59 14.04 2.85
C GLY A 56 -17.96 13.84 1.37
N GLU A 57 -17.10 14.26 0.46
CA GLU A 57 -17.22 14.02 -0.98
C GLU A 57 -16.93 12.55 -1.30
N ILE A 58 -16.03 11.92 -0.53
CA ILE A 58 -15.75 10.50 -0.54
C ILE A 58 -15.90 9.89 0.88
N ASP A 59 -15.98 8.57 0.95
CA ASP A 59 -16.19 7.83 2.19
C ASP A 59 -14.96 7.03 2.64
N PHE A 60 -14.08 6.68 1.69
CA PHE A 60 -12.84 5.98 2.00
C PHE A 60 -11.76 6.24 0.95
N ILE A 61 -10.52 6.03 1.37
CA ILE A 61 -9.32 6.08 0.54
C ILE A 61 -8.67 4.69 0.54
N SER A 62 -8.32 4.17 -0.62
CA SER A 62 -7.47 3.00 -0.76
C SER A 62 -6.02 3.44 -0.81
N GLY A 63 -5.27 3.12 0.24
CA GLY A 63 -3.93 3.64 0.50
C GLY A 63 -3.95 4.75 1.55
N ASP A 64 -2.93 5.62 1.54
CA ASP A 64 -2.83 6.76 2.46
C ASP A 64 -2.54 6.35 3.90
N HIS A 65 -1.30 5.97 4.16
CA HIS A 65 -0.86 5.44 5.46
C HIS A 65 0.46 6.08 5.96
N LEU A 66 0.97 7.12 5.29
CA LEU A 66 2.14 7.89 5.72
C LEU A 66 1.76 9.32 6.13
N THR A 67 1.09 10.06 5.21
CA THR A 67 0.66 11.44 5.45
C THR A 67 -0.34 11.59 6.58
N PRO A 68 -1.25 10.62 6.85
CA PRO A 68 -2.21 10.74 7.93
C PRO A 68 -1.63 10.91 9.33
N TYR A 69 -0.40 10.48 9.61
CA TYR A 69 0.20 10.72 10.93
C TYR A 69 0.36 12.21 11.24
N GLY A 70 0.73 13.03 10.24
CA GLY A 70 0.74 14.48 10.38
C GLY A 70 -0.64 15.09 10.60
N LEU A 71 -1.68 14.49 10.01
CA LEU A 71 -3.07 14.92 10.20
C LEU A 71 -3.60 14.54 11.58
N VAL A 72 -3.29 13.34 12.07
CA VAL A 72 -3.63 12.92 13.44
C VAL A 72 -3.00 13.88 14.45
N ALA A 73 -1.74 14.27 14.26
CA ALA A 73 -1.06 15.27 15.11
C ALA A 73 -1.77 16.64 15.12
N GLN A 74 -2.49 16.97 14.05
CA GLN A 74 -3.30 18.18 13.93
C GLN A 74 -4.75 17.99 14.45
N GLY A 75 -5.07 16.85 15.05
CA GLY A 75 -6.40 16.54 15.55
C GLY A 75 -7.43 16.24 14.45
N LYS A 76 -7.00 15.92 13.21
CA LYS A 76 -7.92 15.53 12.14
C LYS A 76 -8.46 14.13 12.37
N PRO A 77 -9.76 13.88 12.09
CA PRO A 77 -10.43 12.61 12.42
C PRO A 77 -10.17 11.49 11.38
N ILE A 78 -8.95 11.40 10.85
CA ILE A 78 -8.59 10.35 9.88
C ILE A 78 -8.21 9.06 10.59
N VAL A 79 -8.56 7.91 10.00
CA VAL A 79 -8.34 6.59 10.62
C VAL A 79 -8.18 5.49 9.58
N SER A 80 -7.26 4.56 9.80
CA SER A 80 -7.08 3.34 9.02
C SER A 80 -7.72 2.16 9.74
N ILE A 81 -8.53 1.36 9.03
CA ILE A 81 -9.34 0.28 9.62
C ILE A 81 -8.98 -1.12 9.17
N ALA A 82 -8.11 -1.26 8.16
CA ALA A 82 -7.54 -2.54 7.72
C ALA A 82 -6.30 -2.33 6.85
N SER A 83 -5.39 -3.31 6.85
CA SER A 83 -4.20 -3.34 5.99
C SER A 83 -4.03 -4.70 5.31
N PRO A 84 -4.38 -4.85 4.04
CA PRO A 84 -4.25 -6.12 3.32
C PRO A 84 -2.84 -6.41 2.80
N VAL A 85 -1.90 -5.45 2.88
CA VAL A 85 -0.51 -5.61 2.47
C VAL A 85 0.42 -5.04 3.54
N ASN A 86 1.24 -5.90 4.13
CA ASN A 86 2.07 -5.59 5.29
C ASN A 86 3.56 -5.85 5.04
N GLY A 87 3.99 -5.84 3.79
CA GLY A 87 5.37 -6.10 3.47
C GLY A 87 5.81 -5.52 2.14
N GLN A 88 7.09 -5.30 2.07
CA GLN A 88 7.82 -4.87 0.87
C GLN A 88 8.98 -5.82 0.66
N ASN A 89 9.25 -6.19 -0.59
CA ASN A 89 10.46 -6.88 -1.00
C ASN A 89 11.19 -6.03 -2.02
N ALA A 90 12.50 -5.92 -1.84
CA ALA A 90 13.37 -5.26 -2.79
C ALA A 90 14.68 -6.04 -2.94
N SER A 91 15.41 -5.71 -3.99
CA SER A 91 16.80 -6.11 -4.20
C SER A 91 17.59 -4.86 -4.59
N ILE A 92 18.90 -4.91 -4.47
CA ILE A 92 19.80 -3.92 -5.04
C ILE A 92 20.39 -4.49 -6.33
N ALA A 93 20.28 -3.74 -7.41
CA ALA A 93 21.05 -3.96 -8.63
C ALA A 93 22.23 -2.98 -8.65
N SER A 94 23.45 -3.46 -8.90
CA SER A 94 24.68 -2.66 -8.90
C SER A 94 25.66 -3.12 -9.96
N LYS A 95 26.55 -2.22 -10.42
CA LYS A 95 27.66 -2.56 -11.34
C LYS A 95 28.73 -3.36 -10.62
N GLU A 96 29.12 -2.91 -9.43
CA GLU A 96 30.09 -3.59 -8.59
C GLU A 96 29.40 -4.52 -7.60
N PRO A 97 30.05 -5.63 -7.19
CA PRO A 97 29.49 -6.53 -6.19
C PRO A 97 29.22 -5.80 -4.87
N ILE A 98 28.00 -5.97 -4.35
CA ILE A 98 27.56 -5.49 -3.04
C ILE A 98 27.16 -6.70 -2.21
N LYS A 99 27.69 -6.80 -0.98
CA LYS A 99 27.42 -7.92 -0.06
C LYS A 99 26.41 -7.55 1.02
N SER A 100 26.28 -6.26 1.33
CA SER A 100 25.37 -5.72 2.34
C SER A 100 24.95 -4.30 1.98
N LEU A 101 23.90 -3.80 2.65
CA LEU A 101 23.48 -2.39 2.51
C LEU A 101 24.58 -1.41 2.94
N HIS A 102 25.45 -1.78 3.88
CA HIS A 102 26.56 -0.94 4.32
C HIS A 102 27.56 -0.61 3.20
N ASP A 103 27.67 -1.48 2.19
CA ASP A 103 28.54 -1.25 1.02
C ASP A 103 28.00 -0.14 0.10
N LEU A 104 26.79 0.36 0.38
CA LEU A 104 26.19 1.51 -0.33
C LEU A 104 26.68 2.87 0.21
N ARG A 105 27.41 2.90 1.35
CA ARG A 105 27.90 4.17 1.89
C ARG A 105 28.74 4.93 0.86
N GLY A 106 28.41 6.22 0.67
CA GLY A 106 29.05 7.08 -0.30
C GLY A 106 28.77 6.76 -1.77
N LYS A 107 27.94 5.73 -2.07
CA LYS A 107 27.57 5.40 -3.45
C LYS A 107 26.40 6.22 -3.95
N ARG A 108 26.34 6.43 -5.25
CA ARG A 108 25.23 7.07 -5.96
C ARG A 108 24.13 6.06 -6.19
N ILE A 109 22.98 6.29 -5.58
CA ILE A 109 21.80 5.42 -5.70
C ILE A 109 20.74 6.14 -6.51
N THR A 110 20.32 5.55 -7.63
CA THR A 110 19.24 6.14 -8.41
C THR A 110 17.88 5.74 -7.86
N ASP A 111 16.99 6.71 -7.72
CA ASP A 111 15.62 6.55 -7.22
C ASP A 111 14.69 7.64 -7.76
N THR A 112 13.39 7.55 -7.41
CA THR A 112 12.44 8.63 -7.63
C THR A 112 12.77 9.83 -6.75
N PRO A 113 12.38 11.06 -7.14
CA PRO A 113 12.51 12.24 -6.28
C PRO A 113 11.87 11.99 -4.90
N MET A 114 12.49 12.55 -3.87
CA MET A 114 11.96 12.43 -2.50
C MET A 114 10.62 13.14 -2.37
N GLU A 115 10.52 14.33 -2.98
CA GLU A 115 9.27 15.08 -3.07
C GLU A 115 8.71 14.97 -4.47
N GLY A 116 7.49 14.45 -4.59
CA GLY A 116 6.71 14.59 -5.81
C GLY A 116 6.39 16.05 -6.07
N ARG A 117 5.98 16.38 -7.30
CA ARG A 117 5.61 17.74 -7.75
C ARG A 117 4.68 18.50 -6.79
N ASP A 118 4.09 17.81 -5.84
CA ASP A 118 3.03 18.27 -4.96
C ASP A 118 3.42 18.17 -3.47
N GLY A 119 4.72 18.10 -3.15
CA GLY A 119 5.22 17.97 -1.78
C GLY A 119 4.83 16.63 -1.11
N GLY A 120 4.42 15.65 -1.92
CA GLY A 120 4.08 14.30 -1.47
C GLY A 120 5.31 13.41 -1.44
N PHE A 121 5.44 12.61 -0.39
CA PHE A 121 6.46 11.59 -0.27
C PHE A 121 6.20 10.48 -1.31
N HIS A 122 7.14 10.22 -2.20
CA HIS A 122 7.04 9.05 -3.04
C HIS A 122 7.22 7.78 -2.21
N HIS A 123 6.17 7.00 -2.09
CA HIS A 123 6.15 5.79 -1.28
C HIS A 123 7.27 4.78 -1.63
N PRO A 124 7.64 4.52 -2.90
CA PRO A 124 8.77 3.67 -3.23
C PRO A 124 10.07 4.17 -2.60
N ARG A 125 10.37 5.47 -2.70
CA ARG A 125 11.55 6.08 -2.09
C ARG A 125 11.54 5.90 -0.56
N GLY A 126 10.41 6.13 0.10
CA GLY A 126 10.27 5.90 1.54
C GLY A 126 10.59 4.46 1.93
N ASN A 127 10.14 3.47 1.16
CA ASN A 127 10.47 2.07 1.40
C ASN A 127 11.98 1.81 1.29
N HIS A 128 12.64 2.39 0.30
CA HIS A 128 14.09 2.24 0.11
C HIS A 128 14.87 2.89 1.26
N MET A 129 14.47 4.08 1.69
CA MET A 129 15.03 4.73 2.88
C MET A 129 14.87 3.85 4.13
N MET A 130 13.71 3.20 4.29
CA MET A 130 13.46 2.34 5.44
C MET A 130 14.37 1.10 5.46
N TYR A 131 14.74 0.53 4.32
CA TYR A 131 15.76 -0.52 4.26
C TYR A 131 17.11 -0.05 4.83
N LEU A 132 17.55 1.19 4.49
CA LEU A 132 18.77 1.76 5.04
C LEU A 132 18.65 1.98 6.55
N ILE A 133 17.56 2.59 7.01
CA ILE A 133 17.31 2.85 8.44
C ILE A 133 17.32 1.54 9.23
N ARG A 134 16.67 0.47 8.76
CA ARG A 134 16.64 -0.84 9.43
C ARG A 134 17.99 -1.57 9.40
N ALA A 135 18.87 -1.21 8.48
CA ALA A 135 20.27 -1.65 8.47
C ALA A 135 21.18 -0.81 9.39
N GLY A 136 20.64 0.14 10.15
CA GLY A 136 21.41 1.04 11.01
C GLY A 136 22.20 2.11 10.24
N MET A 137 21.74 2.47 9.05
CA MET A 137 22.31 3.52 8.22
C MET A 137 21.45 4.80 8.28
N SER A 138 22.10 5.95 8.06
CA SER A 138 21.41 7.18 7.73
C SER A 138 20.94 7.14 6.27
N ILE A 139 19.86 7.85 5.97
CA ILE A 139 19.44 8.11 4.58
C ILE A 139 20.46 8.99 3.83
N ASP A 140 21.29 9.72 4.57
CA ASP A 140 22.36 10.58 4.06
C ASP A 140 23.70 9.83 3.88
N ASP A 141 23.78 8.55 4.27
CA ASP A 141 24.96 7.70 4.03
C ASP A 141 25.15 7.38 2.54
N VAL A 142 24.17 7.70 1.68
CA VAL A 142 24.18 7.48 0.23
C VAL A 142 23.92 8.77 -0.53
N HIS A 143 24.40 8.85 -1.77
CA HIS A 143 24.12 9.99 -2.65
C HIS A 143 22.95 9.64 -3.57
N TRP A 144 21.80 10.23 -3.33
CA TRP A 144 20.61 9.96 -4.13
C TRP A 144 20.66 10.73 -5.45
N VAL A 145 20.50 10.01 -6.57
CA VAL A 145 20.41 10.55 -7.92
C VAL A 145 18.99 10.35 -8.42
N GLU A 146 18.25 11.42 -8.58
CA GLU A 146 16.80 11.40 -8.75
C GLU A 146 16.40 11.41 -10.23
N TYR A 147 15.50 10.49 -10.59
CA TYR A 147 14.86 10.40 -11.91
C TYR A 147 13.39 10.06 -11.76
N GLU A 148 12.54 10.74 -12.54
CA GLU A 148 11.09 10.61 -12.49
C GLU A 148 10.58 9.23 -12.93
N SER A 149 11.25 8.58 -13.86
CA SER A 149 10.80 7.30 -14.41
C SER A 149 11.74 6.14 -14.09
N SER A 150 11.15 4.96 -14.02
CA SER A 150 11.89 3.70 -13.85
C SER A 150 12.90 3.45 -14.97
N ASP A 151 12.57 3.85 -16.20
CA ASP A 151 13.45 3.69 -17.36
C ASP A 151 14.65 4.64 -17.29
N ALA A 152 14.42 5.90 -16.92
CA ALA A 152 15.52 6.86 -16.72
C ALA A 152 16.46 6.43 -15.59
N GLN A 153 15.94 5.86 -14.51
CA GLN A 153 16.74 5.27 -13.43
C GLN A 153 17.57 4.07 -13.93
N PHE A 154 16.98 3.22 -14.77
CA PHE A 154 17.67 2.08 -15.37
C PHE A 154 18.79 2.54 -16.31
N ASP A 155 18.52 3.51 -17.16
CA ASP A 155 19.49 4.08 -18.11
C ASP A 155 20.64 4.77 -17.36
N ALA A 156 20.35 5.48 -16.28
CA ALA A 156 21.37 6.09 -15.41
C ALA A 156 22.31 5.04 -14.79
N LEU A 157 21.76 3.93 -14.29
CA LEU A 157 22.56 2.81 -13.77
C LEU A 157 23.43 2.21 -14.88
N LYS A 158 22.84 1.95 -16.06
CA LYS A 158 23.54 1.41 -17.22
C LYS A 158 24.67 2.30 -17.70
N ALA A 159 24.44 3.61 -17.78
CA ALA A 159 25.43 4.59 -18.21
C ALA A 159 26.55 4.84 -17.16
N GLY A 160 26.37 4.41 -15.90
CA GLY A 160 27.31 4.67 -14.81
C GLY A 160 27.13 6.05 -14.16
N ASN A 161 26.00 6.68 -14.37
CA ASN A 161 25.59 7.89 -13.66
C ASN A 161 25.11 7.59 -12.24
N ALA A 162 24.80 6.33 -11.95
CA ALA A 162 24.53 5.78 -10.63
C ALA A 162 25.31 4.48 -10.45
N ASP A 163 25.62 4.12 -9.20
CA ASP A 163 26.38 2.93 -8.82
C ASP A 163 25.46 1.76 -8.49
N ALA A 164 24.27 2.06 -7.98
CA ALA A 164 23.27 1.06 -7.61
C ALA A 164 21.84 1.60 -7.71
N ARG A 165 20.88 0.69 -7.63
CA ARG A 165 19.45 0.95 -7.68
C ARG A 165 18.67 -0.05 -6.86
N PHE A 166 17.64 0.41 -6.13
CA PHE A 166 16.61 -0.48 -5.59
C PHE A 166 15.68 -0.95 -6.71
N ILE A 167 15.39 -2.25 -6.75
CA ILE A 167 14.52 -2.88 -7.73
C ILE A 167 13.50 -3.79 -7.08
N SER A 168 12.36 -3.97 -7.74
CA SER A 168 11.35 -4.97 -7.35
C SER A 168 11.68 -6.33 -7.96
N GLY A 169 11.32 -7.43 -7.27
CA GLY A 169 11.43 -8.79 -7.79
C GLY A 169 12.85 -9.35 -7.79
N THR A 170 13.08 -10.33 -8.66
CA THR A 170 14.30 -11.15 -8.69
C THR A 170 15.46 -10.49 -9.41
N GLY A 171 15.20 -9.44 -10.18
CA GLY A 171 16.24 -8.72 -10.92
C GLY A 171 16.80 -9.46 -12.14
N GLU A 172 16.10 -10.45 -12.71
CA GLU A 172 16.61 -11.25 -13.84
C GLU A 172 17.06 -10.38 -15.02
N ARG A 173 16.26 -9.38 -15.44
CA ARG A 173 16.64 -8.41 -16.48
C ARG A 173 17.99 -7.74 -16.21
N TYR A 174 18.30 -7.48 -14.95
CA TYR A 174 19.56 -6.84 -14.55
C TYR A 174 20.72 -7.84 -14.58
N LYS A 175 20.50 -9.08 -14.15
CA LYS A 175 21.50 -10.16 -14.21
C LYS A 175 21.93 -10.45 -15.64
N GLU A 176 20.97 -10.52 -16.57
CA GLU A 176 21.23 -10.71 -18.00
C GLU A 176 22.11 -9.63 -18.61
N LEU A 177 22.11 -8.43 -18.03
CA LEU A 177 22.94 -7.30 -18.42
C LEU A 177 24.25 -7.20 -17.61
N GLY A 178 24.57 -8.23 -16.81
CA GLY A 178 25.79 -8.28 -16.02
C GLY A 178 25.81 -7.52 -14.71
N PHE A 179 24.66 -7.06 -14.22
CA PHE A 179 24.57 -6.42 -12.91
C PHE A 179 24.58 -7.47 -11.78
N HIS A 180 25.20 -7.10 -10.68
CA HIS A 180 25.11 -7.84 -9.43
C HIS A 180 23.80 -7.56 -8.72
N ILE A 181 23.18 -8.61 -8.14
CA ILE A 181 21.90 -8.48 -7.45
C ILE A 181 22.07 -8.91 -5.99
N LEU A 182 21.80 -8.01 -5.07
CA LEU A 182 21.70 -8.29 -3.64
C LEU A 182 20.23 -8.32 -3.22
N PRO A 183 19.64 -9.50 -2.92
CA PRO A 183 18.31 -9.59 -2.33
C PRO A 183 18.32 -9.04 -0.90
N LEU A 184 17.35 -8.17 -0.56
CA LEU A 184 17.30 -7.54 0.77
C LEU A 184 16.36 -8.27 1.75
N GLY A 185 15.55 -9.20 1.25
CA GLY A 185 14.54 -9.87 2.07
C GLY A 185 13.32 -8.99 2.36
N PRO A 186 12.37 -9.51 3.15
CA PRO A 186 11.14 -8.82 3.47
C PRO A 186 11.39 -7.66 4.45
N LEU A 187 10.79 -6.51 4.14
CA LEU A 187 10.68 -5.36 5.03
C LEU A 187 9.22 -5.28 5.51
N PRO A 188 8.93 -5.39 6.81
CA PRO A 188 7.61 -5.07 7.33
C PRO A 188 7.26 -3.62 6.99
N MET A 189 6.16 -3.41 6.28
CA MET A 189 5.74 -2.06 5.85
C MET A 189 4.25 -2.06 5.55
N ILE A 190 3.54 -1.08 6.06
CA ILE A 190 2.17 -0.84 5.62
C ILE A 190 2.23 -0.32 4.18
N ASN A 191 1.55 -1.02 3.27
CA ASN A 191 1.68 -0.80 1.85
C ASN A 191 0.35 -1.03 1.13
N GLY A 192 0.26 -0.61 -0.14
CA GLY A 192 -0.85 -0.95 -1.02
C GLY A 192 -2.21 -0.44 -0.55
N PRO A 193 -3.29 -1.22 -0.76
CA PRO A 193 -4.67 -0.77 -0.59
C PRO A 193 -5.14 -0.78 0.88
N THR A 194 -4.42 -0.11 1.78
CA THR A 194 -4.88 0.17 3.15
C THR A 194 -6.25 0.85 3.11
N LEU A 195 -7.16 0.43 3.96
CA LEU A 195 -8.51 0.98 4.03
C LEU A 195 -8.55 2.13 5.03
N THR A 196 -8.50 3.37 4.52
CA THR A 196 -8.48 4.60 5.30
C THR A 196 -9.79 5.36 5.14
N THR A 197 -10.32 5.91 6.23
CA THR A 197 -11.56 6.68 6.29
C THR A 197 -11.45 7.79 7.34
N SER A 198 -12.57 8.34 7.81
CA SER A 198 -12.58 9.26 8.94
C SER A 198 -13.68 8.93 9.94
N TYR A 199 -13.44 9.23 11.22
CA TYR A 199 -14.46 9.06 12.26
C TYR A 199 -15.73 9.82 11.93
N THR A 200 -15.64 11.02 11.36
CA THR A 200 -16.80 11.81 10.92
C THR A 200 -17.65 11.06 9.87
N VAL A 201 -17.02 10.37 8.93
CA VAL A 201 -17.74 9.57 7.92
C VAL A 201 -18.38 8.36 8.58
N LEU A 202 -17.66 7.66 9.46
CA LEU A 202 -18.16 6.48 10.18
C LEU A 202 -19.35 6.80 11.09
N GLU A 203 -19.33 7.94 11.75
CA GLU A 203 -20.44 8.43 12.59
C GLU A 203 -21.69 8.77 11.76
N LYS A 204 -21.51 9.43 10.62
CA LYS A 204 -22.61 9.81 9.71
C LYS A 204 -23.22 8.61 9.00
N LYS A 205 -22.41 7.61 8.66
CA LYS A 205 -22.82 6.39 7.95
C LYS A 205 -22.70 5.16 8.85
N LYS A 206 -23.57 5.07 9.85
CA LYS A 206 -23.56 3.93 10.80
C LYS A 206 -23.52 2.57 10.09
N GLY A 207 -22.64 1.69 10.52
CA GLY A 207 -22.42 0.37 9.94
C GLY A 207 -21.53 0.37 8.69
N LEU A 208 -20.96 1.52 8.30
CA LEU A 208 -20.06 1.60 7.14
C LEU A 208 -18.76 0.85 7.41
N GLY A 209 -18.12 1.07 8.56
CA GLY A 209 -16.83 0.45 8.90
C GLY A 209 -16.88 -1.07 8.85
N GLU A 210 -17.91 -1.67 9.49
CA GLU A 210 -18.12 -3.14 9.49
C GLU A 210 -18.30 -3.66 8.05
N ARG A 211 -19.07 -2.96 7.22
CA ARG A 211 -19.36 -3.41 5.86
C ARG A 211 -18.15 -3.24 4.94
N LEU A 212 -17.35 -2.19 5.10
CA LEU A 212 -16.11 -1.99 4.35
C LEU A 212 -15.09 -3.09 4.67
N VAL A 213 -14.85 -3.34 5.95
CA VAL A 213 -13.95 -4.42 6.40
C VAL A 213 -14.45 -5.77 5.95
N LYS A 214 -15.76 -6.05 6.11
CA LYS A 214 -16.39 -7.29 5.63
C LYS A 214 -16.22 -7.47 4.12
N ALA A 215 -16.43 -6.41 3.34
CA ALA A 215 -16.25 -6.45 1.89
C ALA A 215 -14.80 -6.79 1.51
N LEU A 216 -13.81 -6.14 2.15
CA LEU A 216 -12.40 -6.41 1.92
C LEU A 216 -12.05 -7.88 2.26
N VAL A 217 -12.48 -8.39 3.41
CA VAL A 217 -12.25 -9.78 3.82
C VAL A 217 -12.88 -10.78 2.83
N MET A 218 -14.10 -10.52 2.37
CA MET A 218 -14.76 -11.34 1.34
C MET A 218 -14.03 -11.25 -0.01
N GLY A 219 -13.47 -10.11 -0.35
CA GLY A 219 -12.64 -9.90 -1.55
C GLY A 219 -11.37 -10.72 -1.52
N ILE A 220 -10.65 -10.66 -0.42
CA ILE A 220 -9.45 -11.47 -0.19
C ILE A 220 -9.78 -12.97 -0.23
N HIS A 221 -10.87 -13.37 0.42
CA HIS A 221 -11.33 -14.77 0.37
C HIS A 221 -11.63 -15.21 -1.07
N PHE A 222 -12.39 -14.43 -1.84
CA PHE A 222 -12.69 -14.75 -3.23
C PHE A 222 -11.41 -14.89 -4.06
N ALA A 223 -10.50 -13.93 -3.95
CA ALA A 223 -9.24 -13.94 -4.68
C ALA A 223 -8.44 -15.23 -4.40
N LYS A 224 -8.39 -15.68 -3.14
CA LYS A 224 -7.65 -16.88 -2.72
C LYS A 224 -8.32 -18.20 -3.09
N THR A 225 -9.64 -18.25 -3.13
CA THR A 225 -10.39 -19.51 -3.32
C THR A 225 -10.96 -19.68 -4.72
N GLN A 226 -11.02 -18.60 -5.51
CA GLN A 226 -11.54 -18.60 -6.88
C GLN A 226 -10.45 -18.16 -7.89
N ARG A 227 -9.29 -18.87 -7.86
CA ARG A 227 -8.08 -18.50 -8.60
C ARG A 227 -8.36 -18.24 -10.08
N GLN A 228 -8.94 -19.18 -10.80
CA GLN A 228 -9.21 -19.04 -12.25
C GLN A 228 -10.08 -17.80 -12.57
N LYS A 229 -11.11 -17.54 -11.75
CA LYS A 229 -11.96 -16.36 -11.93
C LYS A 229 -11.18 -15.07 -11.63
N THR A 230 -10.33 -15.10 -10.64
CA THR A 230 -9.49 -13.95 -10.25
C THR A 230 -8.48 -13.66 -11.35
N GLU A 231 -7.78 -14.66 -11.88
CA GLU A 231 -6.84 -14.50 -12.99
C GLU A 231 -7.52 -13.91 -14.23
N LYS A 232 -8.73 -14.40 -14.59
CA LYS A 232 -9.51 -13.83 -15.69
C LYS A 232 -9.91 -12.36 -15.47
N ILE A 233 -10.23 -11.98 -14.24
CA ILE A 233 -10.52 -10.58 -13.89
C ILE A 233 -9.25 -9.74 -14.08
N LEU A 234 -8.08 -10.23 -13.61
CA LEU A 234 -6.81 -9.54 -13.77
C LEU A 234 -6.39 -9.39 -15.23
N GLU A 235 -6.56 -10.44 -16.05
CA GLU A 235 -6.30 -10.36 -17.50
C GLU A 235 -7.13 -9.27 -18.18
N ASN A 236 -8.41 -9.16 -17.83
CA ASN A 236 -9.26 -8.11 -18.37
C ASN A 236 -8.85 -6.72 -17.88
N LEU A 237 -8.46 -6.61 -16.61
CA LEU A 237 -7.96 -5.37 -16.03
C LEU A 237 -6.67 -4.94 -16.72
N ASN A 238 -5.70 -5.86 -16.90
CA ASN A 238 -4.43 -5.61 -17.56
C ASN A 238 -4.62 -5.13 -19.01
N LYS A 239 -5.56 -5.76 -19.76
CA LYS A 239 -5.91 -5.29 -21.11
C LYS A 239 -6.49 -3.87 -21.12
N LYS A 240 -7.24 -3.51 -20.10
CA LYS A 240 -7.88 -2.19 -19.98
C LYS A 240 -6.89 -1.10 -19.57
N THR A 241 -5.95 -1.40 -18.68
CA THR A 241 -5.03 -0.42 -18.10
C THR A 241 -3.67 -0.37 -18.78
N GLY A 242 -3.28 -1.42 -19.49
CA GLY A 242 -1.93 -1.60 -20.01
C GLY A 242 -0.92 -2.06 -18.95
N ASP A 243 -1.38 -2.41 -17.76
CA ASP A 243 -0.55 -2.89 -16.66
C ASP A 243 -0.33 -4.42 -16.74
N ASP A 244 0.52 -4.94 -15.85
CA ASP A 244 0.81 -6.36 -15.66
C ASP A 244 0.57 -6.77 -14.21
N PHE A 245 -0.70 -6.77 -13.78
CA PHE A 245 -1.08 -7.20 -12.44
C PHE A 245 -1.03 -8.72 -12.32
N GLN A 246 -0.21 -9.21 -11.40
CA GLN A 246 0.00 -10.62 -11.15
C GLN A 246 -0.87 -11.15 -10.01
N TYR A 247 -1.43 -12.34 -10.17
CA TYR A 247 -2.25 -13.04 -9.17
C TYR A 247 -1.56 -13.19 -7.82
N ASN A 248 -0.24 -13.45 -7.80
CA ASN A 248 0.54 -13.68 -6.60
C ASN A 248 0.47 -12.53 -5.57
N ARG A 249 0.20 -11.30 -6.01
CA ARG A 249 0.00 -10.15 -5.10
C ARG A 249 -1.27 -10.32 -4.26
N LEU A 250 -2.35 -10.79 -4.85
CA LEU A 250 -3.61 -11.06 -4.15
C LEU A 250 -3.51 -12.32 -3.29
N GLU A 251 -2.84 -13.36 -3.79
CA GLU A 251 -2.59 -14.60 -3.06
C GLU A 251 -1.85 -14.37 -1.73
N ARG A 252 -0.88 -13.45 -1.71
CA ARG A 252 -0.09 -13.10 -0.51
C ARG A 252 -0.85 -12.26 0.52
N MET A 253 -1.98 -11.67 0.19
CA MET A 253 -2.76 -10.90 1.16
C MET A 253 -3.15 -11.79 2.35
N PRO A 254 -3.07 -11.32 3.61
CA PRO A 254 -3.46 -12.10 4.77
C PRO A 254 -4.97 -12.37 4.77
N LYS A 255 -5.38 -13.55 5.22
CA LYS A 255 -6.82 -13.89 5.39
C LYS A 255 -7.53 -12.91 6.33
N LYS A 256 -6.81 -12.44 7.33
CA LYS A 256 -7.22 -11.44 8.32
C LYS A 256 -6.35 -10.19 8.12
N PRO A 257 -6.85 -9.13 7.49
CA PRO A 257 -6.05 -7.99 7.07
C PRO A 257 -5.71 -7.03 8.23
N TYR A 258 -5.14 -7.57 9.32
CA TYR A 258 -4.53 -6.76 10.37
C TYR A 258 -3.23 -6.13 9.88
N PRO A 259 -2.93 -4.90 10.29
CA PRO A 259 -1.63 -4.31 10.05
C PRO A 259 -0.53 -5.06 10.82
N ASP A 260 0.63 -5.21 10.21
CA ASP A 260 1.83 -5.70 10.91
C ASP A 260 2.34 -4.64 11.89
N PRO A 261 2.60 -4.98 13.16
CA PRO A 261 3.03 -3.99 14.17
C PRO A 261 4.34 -3.28 13.78
N GLN A 262 5.35 -4.00 13.26
CA GLN A 262 6.58 -3.39 12.81
C GLN A 262 6.35 -2.55 11.54
N GLY A 263 5.43 -2.99 10.69
CA GLY A 263 4.98 -2.24 9.52
C GLY A 263 4.33 -0.90 9.90
N ILE A 264 3.55 -0.86 10.99
CA ILE A 264 3.01 0.39 11.56
C ILE A 264 4.15 1.32 11.99
N ILE A 265 5.13 0.79 12.75
CA ILE A 265 6.27 1.59 13.23
C ILE A 265 7.07 2.14 12.05
N ASN A 266 7.35 1.32 11.03
CA ASN A 266 8.09 1.75 9.85
C ASN A 266 7.35 2.85 9.08
N ALA A 267 6.04 2.69 8.88
CA ALA A 267 5.21 3.71 8.23
C ALA A 267 5.13 5.01 9.06
N TYR A 268 5.04 4.89 10.38
CA TYR A 268 5.06 6.03 11.29
C TYR A 268 6.39 6.80 11.22
N GLU A 269 7.52 6.11 11.26
CA GLU A 269 8.84 6.75 11.15
C GLU A 269 8.97 7.55 9.84
N LEU A 270 8.52 6.98 8.71
CA LEU A 270 8.46 7.71 7.45
C LEU A 270 7.50 8.91 7.51
N GLY A 271 6.35 8.73 8.15
CA GLY A 271 5.40 9.81 8.41
C GLY A 271 6.02 10.96 9.21
N CYS A 272 6.88 10.65 10.20
CA CYS A 272 7.61 11.63 10.99
C CYS A 272 8.71 12.37 10.19
N ILE A 273 9.34 11.71 9.23
CA ILE A 273 10.29 12.38 8.32
C ILE A 273 9.55 13.42 7.49
N LYS A 274 8.36 13.07 6.97
CA LYS A 274 7.55 13.99 6.17
C LYS A 274 6.90 15.10 7.00
N SER A 275 6.41 14.76 8.18
CA SER A 275 5.64 15.65 9.06
C SER A 275 6.21 15.59 10.49
N PRO A 276 7.22 16.41 10.82
CA PRO A 276 7.89 16.33 12.13
C PRO A 276 6.96 16.37 13.33
N GLY A 277 5.83 17.09 13.26
CA GLY A 277 4.79 17.11 14.29
C GLY A 277 4.14 15.73 14.55
N ALA A 278 4.25 14.78 13.63
CA ALA A 278 3.77 13.42 13.84
C ALA A 278 4.49 12.70 15.00
N LYS A 279 5.68 13.16 15.41
CA LYS A 279 6.41 12.60 16.56
C LYS A 279 5.67 12.74 17.89
N GLU A 280 4.72 13.67 17.97
CA GLU A 280 3.93 13.92 19.18
C GLU A 280 2.75 12.94 19.35
N VAL A 281 2.47 12.09 18.36
CA VAL A 281 1.37 11.13 18.42
C VAL A 281 1.87 9.70 18.53
N ASN A 282 1.06 8.85 19.17
CA ASN A 282 1.33 7.42 19.24
C ASN A 282 1.15 6.78 17.83
N PRO A 283 2.06 5.91 17.37
CA PRO A 283 1.91 5.21 16.09
C PRO A 283 0.57 4.50 15.88
N LEU A 284 -0.07 4.05 16.97
CA LEU A 284 -1.38 3.39 16.92
C LEU A 284 -2.55 4.39 16.78
N ALA A 285 -2.35 5.69 16.97
CA ALA A 285 -3.43 6.68 16.93
C ALA A 285 -4.11 6.78 15.55
N LEU A 286 -3.42 6.36 14.48
CA LEU A 286 -4.01 6.27 13.13
C LEU A 286 -4.93 5.04 12.96
N TRP A 287 -4.92 4.05 13.87
CA TRP A 287 -5.50 2.73 13.64
C TRP A 287 -6.71 2.45 14.52
N ASP A 288 -7.82 2.08 13.90
CA ASP A 288 -8.99 1.56 14.58
C ASP A 288 -9.38 0.19 14.02
N LEU A 289 -8.99 -0.84 14.73
CA LEU A 289 -9.16 -2.23 14.31
C LEU A 289 -10.38 -2.92 14.92
N HIS A 290 -11.27 -2.18 15.63
CA HIS A 290 -12.39 -2.80 16.32
C HIS A 290 -13.37 -3.48 15.35
N TYR A 291 -13.58 -2.93 14.13
CA TYR A 291 -14.43 -3.54 13.10
C TYR A 291 -13.87 -4.89 12.64
N LEU A 292 -12.55 -4.94 12.37
CA LEU A 292 -11.89 -6.17 11.96
C LEU A 292 -11.89 -7.20 13.10
N ARG A 293 -11.61 -6.75 14.33
CA ARG A 293 -11.63 -7.60 15.52
C ARG A 293 -13.02 -8.18 15.79
N ALA A 294 -14.06 -7.36 15.67
CA ALA A 294 -15.45 -7.83 15.85
C ALA A 294 -15.81 -8.89 14.81
N LEU A 295 -15.43 -8.67 13.55
CA LEU A 295 -15.66 -9.63 12.46
C LEU A 295 -14.90 -10.94 12.69
N ASP A 296 -13.66 -10.86 13.15
CA ASP A 296 -12.82 -12.01 13.47
C ASP A 296 -13.37 -12.80 14.67
N ASN A 297 -13.65 -12.13 15.78
CA ASN A 297 -14.20 -12.74 16.99
C ASN A 297 -15.57 -13.43 16.78
N SER A 298 -16.35 -12.97 15.80
CA SER A 298 -17.60 -13.63 15.39
C SER A 298 -17.37 -14.98 14.69
N GLY A 299 -16.12 -15.31 14.37
CA GLY A 299 -15.74 -16.48 13.58
C GLY A 299 -16.13 -16.38 12.11
N PHE A 300 -16.57 -15.20 11.63
CA PHE A 300 -16.99 -15.03 10.26
C PHE A 300 -15.86 -15.35 9.26
N ILE A 301 -14.65 -14.85 9.52
CA ILE A 301 -13.50 -15.04 8.62
C ILE A 301 -13.16 -16.53 8.51
N ASP A 302 -13.05 -17.22 9.64
CA ASP A 302 -12.70 -18.64 9.65
C ASP A 302 -13.78 -19.51 8.99
N LYS A 303 -15.06 -19.16 9.16
CA LYS A 303 -16.19 -19.84 8.50
C LYS A 303 -16.18 -19.68 6.97
N LEU A 304 -15.70 -18.55 6.44
CA LEU A 304 -15.56 -18.37 5.00
C LEU A 304 -14.63 -19.43 4.40
N TYR A 305 -13.48 -19.66 5.04
CA TYR A 305 -12.46 -20.59 4.53
C TYR A 305 -12.82 -22.06 4.77
N LYS A 306 -13.60 -22.39 5.82
CA LYS A 306 -14.09 -23.75 6.05
C LYS A 306 -15.12 -24.25 5.03
N ARG A 307 -15.88 -23.32 4.42
CA ARG A 307 -16.92 -23.66 3.41
C ARG A 307 -16.36 -23.83 2.00
N SER A 308 -15.08 -23.58 1.80
CA SER A 308 -14.41 -23.62 0.49
C SER A 308 -13.64 -24.91 0.25
N HIS A 309 -13.75 -25.87 1.19
CA HIS A 309 -13.31 -27.26 1.11
C HIS A 309 -14.55 -28.14 1.06
#